data_9899081a24b38809b8e81cfe0108a8c4
#
_entry.id   9899081a24b38809b8e81cfe0108a8c4
#
_cell.length_a   1.000
_cell.length_b   1.000
_cell.length_c   1.000
_cell.angle_alpha   90.00
_cell.angle_beta   90.00
_cell.angle_gamma   90.00
#
_symmetry.space_group_name_H-M   'P 1'
#
loop_
_entity.id
_entity.type
_entity.pdbx_description
1 polymer ?
#
loop_
_entity_poly.entity_id
_entity_poly.type
_entity_poly.pdbx_seq_one_letter_code
_entity_poly.pdbx_strand_id
1 'polypeptide(L)'
;MPQGPYGPPNPYNQPPPQGPYAPGPYAQQQPYGPPPVPPQQQPYGNPYPQQQPYGWGAPPVAPPPKRRPLVVILAVVGGLVALGVAGSVMRGVEEASGSGYPDAEYSLDLPRTLVDGRYELARNLSDSEAARTIEDQSVGAPGYKNVKAAVAQYSLGGDDTKGTLVVSGMYGRFKNPDRVRESLLDGAAEGEDSQIAISEQDFHPDGADGTTVTCEVLTKDQGDTKLTVPICAWGDGNTGAAVAELTTATATTDPLEIDLDKAAATTAQVRAEMRKPIR
;
A
#
# COMPACT_ATOMS: atom_id res chain seq x y z
N MET A 1 -28.08 -56.68 17.05
CA MET A 1 -28.18 -56.18 18.43
C MET A 1 -26.99 -56.69 19.19
N PRO A 2 -26.15 -55.90 19.84
CA PRO A 2 -26.49 -54.98 20.92
C PRO A 2 -25.83 -53.60 20.76
N GLN A 3 -26.35 -52.67 21.53
CA GLN A 3 -25.92 -51.26 21.65
C GLN A 3 -24.59 -51.14 22.40
N GLY A 4 -23.66 -50.31 21.94
CA GLY A 4 -22.45 -49.93 22.65
C GLY A 4 -22.67 -48.69 23.53
N PRO A 5 -21.87 -48.48 24.58
CA PRO A 5 -22.16 -47.55 25.68
C PRO A 5 -21.78 -46.10 25.39
N TYR A 6 -22.55 -45.22 26.04
CA TYR A 6 -22.40 -43.77 26.09
C TYR A 6 -21.00 -43.34 26.59
N GLY A 7 -20.39 -42.37 25.92
CA GLY A 7 -19.18 -41.67 26.34
C GLY A 7 -19.48 -40.62 27.42
N PRO A 8 -18.50 -40.24 28.24
CA PRO A 8 -18.69 -39.33 29.39
C PRO A 8 -18.89 -37.84 28.95
N PRO A 9 -19.59 -37.03 29.77
CA PRO A 9 -19.92 -35.65 29.45
C PRO A 9 -18.71 -34.71 29.55
N ASN A 10 -18.71 -33.73 28.66
CA ASN A 10 -17.72 -32.67 28.51
C ASN A 10 -17.78 -31.66 29.68
N PRO A 11 -16.65 -31.31 30.38
CA PRO A 11 -16.66 -30.49 31.60
C PRO A 11 -16.58 -28.97 31.39
N TYR A 12 -16.84 -28.44 30.22
CA TYR A 12 -16.75 -26.99 29.95
C TYR A 12 -18.11 -26.29 29.75
N ASN A 13 -18.99 -26.38 30.78
CA ASN A 13 -20.18 -25.53 30.79
C ASN A 13 -20.49 -25.08 32.22
N GLN A 14 -19.67 -24.22 32.81
CA GLN A 14 -20.00 -23.53 34.04
C GLN A 14 -19.96 -22.00 33.82
N PRO A 15 -21.01 -21.27 34.16
CA PRO A 15 -21.02 -19.83 34.18
C PRO A 15 -20.16 -19.29 35.35
N PRO A 16 -19.54 -18.10 35.21
CA PRO A 16 -18.70 -17.53 36.27
C PRO A 16 -19.50 -17.12 37.51
N PRO A 17 -18.93 -17.23 38.72
CA PRO A 17 -19.60 -16.85 39.94
C PRO A 17 -19.73 -15.34 40.11
N GLN A 18 -20.92 -14.91 40.52
CA GLN A 18 -21.20 -13.53 40.92
C GLN A 18 -20.50 -13.20 42.23
N GLY A 19 -19.65 -12.18 42.26
CA GLY A 19 -19.05 -11.62 43.46
C GLY A 19 -20.03 -10.69 44.22
N PRO A 20 -19.87 -10.52 45.55
CA PRO A 20 -20.84 -9.85 46.40
C PRO A 20 -20.76 -8.32 46.29
N TYR A 21 -21.94 -7.70 46.33
CA TYR A 21 -22.18 -6.27 46.50
C TYR A 21 -21.60 -5.75 47.82
N ALA A 22 -20.85 -4.67 47.80
CA ALA A 22 -20.55 -3.85 48.94
C ALA A 22 -21.11 -2.43 48.74
N PRO A 23 -21.75 -1.82 49.74
CA PRO A 23 -22.41 -0.53 49.61
C PRO A 23 -21.43 0.64 49.81
N GLY A 24 -21.58 1.67 48.97
CA GLY A 24 -20.88 2.93 49.15
C GLY A 24 -21.49 3.79 50.21
N PRO A 25 -20.71 4.64 50.88
CA PRO A 25 -21.25 5.85 51.44
C PRO A 25 -20.43 7.12 51.07
N TYR A 26 -21.18 8.22 51.08
CA TYR A 26 -20.85 9.60 51.37
C TYR A 26 -20.29 10.49 50.24
N ALA A 27 -21.16 11.38 49.88
CA ALA A 27 -20.92 12.71 49.34
C ALA A 27 -19.83 13.46 50.12
N GLN A 28 -18.83 14.00 49.43
CA GLN A 28 -17.97 15.06 49.94
C GLN A 28 -18.15 16.34 49.14
N GLN A 29 -18.42 17.37 49.92
CA GLN A 29 -18.67 18.75 49.58
C GLN A 29 -17.58 19.39 48.74
N GLN A 30 -17.97 20.19 47.75
CA GLN A 30 -17.09 21.12 47.05
C GLN A 30 -16.56 22.20 47.97
N PRO A 31 -15.30 22.59 47.91
CA PRO A 31 -14.82 23.80 48.57
C PRO A 31 -15.17 25.04 47.74
N TYR A 32 -15.64 26.03 48.47
CA TYR A 32 -15.93 27.41 48.15
C TYR A 32 -14.96 28.05 47.14
N GLY A 33 -15.49 28.70 46.11
CA GLY A 33 -14.80 29.67 45.29
C GLY A 33 -14.53 31.00 46.01
N PRO A 34 -13.50 31.75 45.61
CA PRO A 34 -13.15 33.02 46.22
C PRO A 34 -14.19 34.12 45.94
N PRO A 35 -14.33 35.12 46.86
CA PRO A 35 -15.35 36.14 46.79
C PRO A 35 -15.16 37.16 45.66
N PRO A 36 -16.24 37.83 45.21
CA PRO A 36 -16.17 38.81 44.13
C PRO A 36 -15.51 40.12 44.60
N VAL A 37 -14.63 40.66 43.78
CA VAL A 37 -13.95 41.94 43.97
C VAL A 37 -14.92 43.09 43.65
N PRO A 38 -14.99 44.16 44.48
CA PRO A 38 -15.87 45.33 44.24
C PRO A 38 -15.35 46.21 43.09
N PRO A 39 -16.23 46.92 42.38
CA PRO A 39 -15.86 47.76 41.23
C PRO A 39 -15.10 49.02 41.72
N GLN A 40 -13.87 49.20 41.16
CA GLN A 40 -13.12 50.47 41.37
C GLN A 40 -13.59 51.51 40.39
N GLN A 41 -13.93 52.68 40.92
CA GLN A 41 -14.31 53.91 40.23
C GLN A 41 -13.15 54.47 39.41
N GLN A 42 -13.42 54.87 38.17
CA GLN A 42 -12.51 55.62 37.32
C GLN A 42 -12.38 57.05 37.78
N PRO A 43 -11.17 57.64 37.83
CA PRO A 43 -11.01 59.10 37.76
C PRO A 43 -10.79 59.53 36.31
N TYR A 44 -11.50 60.55 35.91
CA TYR A 44 -11.32 61.35 34.71
C TYR A 44 -9.94 62.03 34.68
N GLY A 45 -9.33 62.07 33.51
CA GLY A 45 -8.19 62.95 33.28
C GLY A 45 -7.39 62.62 32.01
N ASN A 46 -7.81 63.15 30.90
CA ASN A 46 -6.89 63.36 29.74
C ASN A 46 -5.94 64.48 30.04
N PRO A 47 -4.66 64.54 29.64
CA PRO A 47 -4.30 64.95 28.30
C PRO A 47 -2.93 64.43 27.75
N TYR A 48 -2.76 64.58 26.44
CA TYR A 48 -1.55 64.60 25.58
C TYR A 48 -0.94 63.27 25.12
N PRO A 49 -0.66 63.16 23.82
CA PRO A 49 -0.09 61.99 23.18
C PRO A 49 1.43 61.91 23.39
N GLN A 50 1.87 60.93 24.16
CA GLN A 50 3.28 60.53 24.14
C GLN A 50 3.51 59.49 23.04
N GLN A 51 4.46 59.78 22.18
CA GLN A 51 5.01 58.91 21.16
C GLN A 51 5.46 57.61 21.81
N GLN A 52 4.82 56.50 21.46
CA GLN A 52 5.29 55.16 21.81
C GLN A 52 6.54 54.81 20.99
N PRO A 53 7.58 54.25 21.61
CA PRO A 53 8.71 53.69 20.88
C PRO A 53 8.21 52.52 20.04
N TYR A 54 8.66 52.39 18.80
CA TYR A 54 8.46 51.26 17.91
C TYR A 54 8.83 49.99 18.64
N GLY A 55 7.83 49.26 19.12
CA GLY A 55 7.97 47.86 19.51
C GLY A 55 8.15 47.03 18.23
N TRP A 56 9.22 46.30 18.14
CA TRP A 56 9.45 45.31 17.12
C TRP A 56 8.32 44.29 17.22
N GLY A 57 7.34 44.37 16.33
CA GLY A 57 6.31 43.38 16.19
C GLY A 57 6.98 42.05 15.90
N ALA A 58 6.59 41.01 16.67
CA ALA A 58 6.98 39.64 16.36
C ALA A 58 6.64 39.36 14.88
N PRO A 59 7.51 38.70 14.14
CA PRO A 59 7.21 38.35 12.75
C PRO A 59 5.90 37.56 12.70
N PRO A 60 5.03 37.83 11.70
CA PRO A 60 3.79 37.07 11.55
C PRO A 60 4.13 35.60 11.53
N VAL A 61 3.46 34.81 12.38
CA VAL A 61 3.56 33.35 12.41
C VAL A 61 3.22 32.88 11.01
N ALA A 62 4.20 32.29 10.34
CA ALA A 62 3.98 31.71 9.01
C ALA A 62 2.81 30.74 9.07
N PRO A 63 1.84 30.82 8.15
CA PRO A 63 0.76 29.83 8.11
C PRO A 63 1.38 28.45 8.03
N PRO A 64 0.81 27.44 8.74
CA PRO A 64 1.33 26.08 8.70
C PRO A 64 1.43 25.66 7.22
N PRO A 65 2.52 24.99 6.83
CA PRO A 65 2.69 24.56 5.46
C PRO A 65 1.48 23.68 5.09
N LYS A 66 0.72 24.09 4.08
CA LYS A 66 -0.31 23.24 3.50
C LYS A 66 0.43 22.00 2.98
N ARG A 67 0.36 20.91 3.73
CA ARG A 67 0.88 19.61 3.32
C ARG A 67 0.18 19.29 2.00
N ARG A 68 0.91 19.33 0.90
CA ARG A 68 0.39 19.00 -0.42
C ARG A 68 0.12 17.50 -0.40
N PRO A 69 -1.09 17.02 -0.72
CA PRO A 69 -1.41 15.58 -0.76
C PRO A 69 -0.45 14.76 -1.63
N LEU A 70 0.26 15.42 -2.46
CA LEU A 70 1.25 14.92 -3.41
C LEU A 70 2.56 14.40 -2.83
N VAL A 71 3.09 15.03 -1.78
CA VAL A 71 4.28 14.49 -1.08
C VAL A 71 3.96 13.14 -0.47
N VAL A 72 2.68 12.95 -0.14
CA VAL A 72 2.14 11.71 0.40
C VAL A 72 2.11 10.60 -0.66
N ILE A 73 1.65 10.88 -1.88
CA ILE A 73 1.61 9.90 -2.98
C ILE A 73 3.03 9.43 -3.34
N LEU A 74 4.00 10.34 -3.41
CA LEU A 74 5.40 10.00 -3.70
C LEU A 74 6.06 9.13 -2.62
N ALA A 75 5.69 9.33 -1.35
CA ALA A 75 6.21 8.52 -0.24
C ALA A 75 5.64 7.09 -0.23
N VAL A 76 4.36 6.92 -0.61
CA VAL A 76 3.73 5.58 -0.75
C VAL A 76 4.38 4.80 -1.86
N VAL A 77 4.58 5.43 -3.02
CA VAL A 77 5.22 4.81 -4.17
C VAL A 77 6.64 4.35 -3.84
N GLY A 78 7.41 5.16 -3.10
CA GLY A 78 8.74 4.78 -2.62
C GLY A 78 8.71 3.55 -1.70
N GLY A 79 7.68 3.44 -0.85
CA GLY A 79 7.49 2.29 0.05
C GLY A 79 7.06 1.01 -0.67
N LEU A 80 6.17 1.11 -1.65
CA LEU A 80 5.72 -0.05 -2.45
C LEU A 80 6.85 -0.65 -3.30
N VAL A 81 7.73 0.19 -3.83
CA VAL A 81 8.89 -0.27 -4.60
C VAL A 81 9.97 -0.88 -3.70
N ALA A 82 10.10 -0.43 -2.46
CA ALA A 82 11.17 -0.87 -1.56
C ALA A 82 10.93 -2.22 -0.86
N LEU A 83 9.69 -2.70 -0.77
CA LEU A 83 9.34 -3.83 0.11
C LEU A 83 8.79 -5.07 -0.63
N GLY A 84 8.66 -4.99 -1.93
CA GLY A 84 7.81 -5.89 -2.72
C GLY A 84 8.31 -7.32 -2.98
N VAL A 85 9.25 -7.92 -2.27
CA VAL A 85 9.63 -9.34 -2.55
C VAL A 85 10.15 -10.12 -1.32
N ALA A 86 10.02 -9.61 -0.12
CA ALA A 86 10.72 -10.18 1.04
C ALA A 86 10.13 -11.47 1.65
N GLY A 87 8.89 -11.85 1.36
CA GLY A 87 8.16 -12.81 2.22
C GLY A 87 7.96 -14.23 1.72
N SER A 88 7.85 -14.48 0.44
CA SER A 88 7.18 -15.71 -0.04
C SER A 88 8.08 -16.86 -0.51
N VAL A 89 9.38 -16.70 -0.58
CA VAL A 89 10.27 -17.71 -1.19
C VAL A 89 10.54 -18.94 -0.32
N MET A 90 10.12 -18.95 0.95
CA MET A 90 10.52 -19.98 1.93
C MET A 90 9.58 -21.19 2.09
N ARG A 91 8.54 -21.37 1.28
CA ARG A 91 7.67 -22.56 1.39
C ARG A 91 7.58 -23.36 0.10
N GLY A 92 8.45 -24.34 -0.03
CA GLY A 92 8.30 -25.32 -1.09
C GLY A 92 9.62 -25.93 -1.52
N VAL A 93 10.11 -26.88 -0.73
CA VAL A 93 11.16 -27.79 -1.15
C VAL A 93 10.51 -28.87 -2.02
N GLU A 94 10.80 -28.83 -3.33
CA GLU A 94 11.06 -30.06 -4.08
C GLU A 94 11.81 -29.70 -5.37
N GLU A 95 13.08 -29.99 -5.35
CA GLU A 95 13.91 -30.01 -6.54
C GLU A 95 13.45 -31.15 -7.46
N ALA A 96 12.96 -30.79 -8.62
CA ALA A 96 13.06 -31.66 -9.77
C ALA A 96 14.08 -31.09 -10.72
N SER A 97 15.15 -31.85 -10.89
CA SER A 97 16.25 -31.68 -11.84
C SER A 97 15.89 -30.96 -13.13
N GLY A 98 16.59 -29.88 -13.44
CA GLY A 98 17.05 -29.44 -14.78
C GLY A 98 16.10 -29.32 -15.98
N SER A 99 14.98 -30.00 -16.03
CA SER A 99 14.03 -30.05 -17.15
C SER A 99 12.69 -29.48 -16.73
N GLY A 100 12.17 -28.47 -17.41
CA GLY A 100 10.81 -27.97 -17.20
C GLY A 100 10.71 -26.45 -17.02
N TYR A 101 11.78 -25.69 -17.25
CA TYR A 101 11.66 -24.25 -17.44
C TYR A 101 11.27 -23.95 -18.89
N PRO A 102 10.35 -23.00 -19.12
CA PRO A 102 10.07 -22.53 -20.47
C PRO A 102 11.33 -21.93 -21.10
N ASP A 103 11.38 -21.84 -22.42
CA ASP A 103 12.43 -21.10 -23.10
C ASP A 103 12.33 -19.61 -22.77
N ALA A 104 13.45 -18.90 -22.87
CA ALA A 104 13.49 -17.46 -22.67
C ALA A 104 13.01 -16.78 -23.98
N GLU A 105 11.72 -16.51 -24.07
CA GLU A 105 11.11 -15.94 -25.26
C GLU A 105 10.82 -14.45 -25.11
N TYR A 106 10.64 -13.98 -23.88
CA TYR A 106 10.21 -12.61 -23.60
C TYR A 106 11.01 -11.98 -22.47
N SER A 107 11.19 -10.66 -22.59
CA SER A 107 11.71 -9.75 -21.56
C SER A 107 10.71 -8.64 -21.27
N LEU A 108 10.99 -7.83 -20.26
CA LEU A 108 10.27 -6.59 -19.97
C LEU A 108 11.15 -5.40 -20.34
N ASP A 109 10.62 -4.53 -21.20
CA ASP A 109 11.17 -3.22 -21.47
C ASP A 109 10.41 -2.15 -20.69
N LEU A 110 11.06 -1.03 -20.42
CA LEU A 110 10.46 0.15 -19.81
C LEU A 110 10.29 1.24 -20.88
N PRO A 111 9.16 1.26 -21.61
CA PRO A 111 8.94 2.25 -22.65
C PRO A 111 8.79 3.65 -22.05
N ARG A 112 8.96 4.69 -22.88
CA ARG A 112 8.81 6.07 -22.44
C ARG A 112 7.40 6.42 -22.00
N THR A 113 6.40 5.74 -22.53
CA THR A 113 4.99 5.93 -22.21
C THR A 113 4.30 4.58 -22.03
N LEU A 114 3.27 4.55 -21.20
CA LEU A 114 2.39 3.40 -20.98
C LEU A 114 0.91 3.82 -21.05
N VAL A 115 0.06 2.82 -21.26
CA VAL A 115 -1.40 2.95 -21.29
C VAL A 115 -1.83 3.98 -22.34
N ASP A 116 -1.47 3.69 -23.62
CA ASP A 116 -1.72 4.56 -24.78
C ASP A 116 -1.20 6.00 -24.58
N GLY A 117 -0.03 6.15 -23.96
CA GLY A 117 0.60 7.44 -23.74
C GLY A 117 0.04 8.24 -22.56
N ARG A 118 -0.88 7.68 -21.79
CA ARG A 118 -1.42 8.36 -20.59
C ARG A 118 -0.39 8.58 -19.49
N TYR A 119 0.57 7.66 -19.37
CA TYR A 119 1.62 7.69 -18.37
C TYR A 119 2.98 7.87 -19.02
N GLU A 120 3.78 8.80 -18.54
CA GLU A 120 5.15 9.08 -19.00
C GLU A 120 6.16 8.57 -17.99
N LEU A 121 7.26 7.96 -18.44
CA LEU A 121 8.32 7.43 -17.59
C LEU A 121 8.96 8.56 -16.79
N ALA A 122 8.72 8.58 -15.49
CA ALA A 122 9.32 9.53 -14.56
C ALA A 122 10.66 9.02 -14.01
N ARG A 123 10.72 7.74 -13.64
CA ARG A 123 11.92 7.12 -13.08
C ARG A 123 12.06 5.67 -13.53
N ASN A 124 13.24 5.34 -14.06
CA ASN A 124 13.69 3.95 -14.19
C ASN A 124 14.40 3.58 -12.89
N LEU A 125 13.89 2.57 -12.19
CA LEU A 125 14.37 2.10 -10.90
C LEU A 125 14.96 0.69 -10.97
N SER A 126 15.27 0.18 -12.17
CA SER A 126 15.80 -1.19 -12.36
C SER A 126 17.21 -1.38 -11.77
N ASP A 127 17.93 -0.30 -11.49
CA ASP A 127 19.22 -0.34 -10.79
C ASP A 127 19.11 -0.01 -9.29
N SER A 128 17.89 0.13 -8.75
CA SER A 128 17.63 0.45 -7.36
C SER A 128 17.94 -0.73 -6.42
N GLU A 129 17.99 -0.46 -5.12
CA GLU A 129 18.11 -1.51 -4.10
C GLU A 129 16.92 -2.48 -4.16
N ALA A 130 15.71 -1.98 -4.38
CA ALA A 130 14.52 -2.81 -4.52
C ALA A 130 14.64 -3.78 -5.72
N ALA A 131 15.12 -3.31 -6.86
CA ALA A 131 15.35 -4.16 -8.03
C ALA A 131 16.39 -5.24 -7.74
N ARG A 132 17.50 -4.89 -7.08
CA ARG A 132 18.52 -5.86 -6.65
C ARG A 132 17.95 -6.89 -5.69
N THR A 133 17.10 -6.49 -4.76
CA THR A 133 16.44 -7.40 -3.82
C THR A 133 15.61 -8.44 -4.58
N ILE A 134 14.87 -8.06 -5.61
CA ILE A 134 14.12 -8.97 -6.48
C ILE A 134 15.07 -9.99 -7.13
N GLU A 135 16.17 -9.51 -7.71
CA GLU A 135 17.14 -10.39 -8.36
C GLU A 135 17.81 -11.35 -7.36
N ASP A 136 18.31 -10.83 -6.24
CA ASP A 136 19.04 -11.59 -5.22
C ASP A 136 18.16 -12.67 -4.58
N GLN A 137 16.91 -12.37 -4.26
CA GLN A 137 15.96 -13.35 -3.70
C GLN A 137 15.57 -14.43 -4.72
N SER A 138 15.66 -14.13 -6.00
CA SER A 138 15.40 -15.09 -7.07
C SER A 138 16.57 -16.06 -7.30
N VAL A 139 17.76 -15.74 -6.78
CA VAL A 139 18.94 -16.61 -6.94
C VAL A 139 18.78 -17.89 -6.15
N GLY A 140 18.72 -19.01 -6.83
CA GLY A 140 18.52 -20.31 -6.19
C GLY A 140 17.10 -20.60 -5.73
N ALA A 141 16.17 -19.66 -5.93
CA ALA A 141 14.76 -19.88 -5.60
C ALA A 141 14.13 -20.93 -6.51
N PRO A 142 13.44 -21.94 -5.96
CA PRO A 142 12.79 -22.98 -6.75
C PRO A 142 11.77 -22.40 -7.73
N GLY A 143 11.89 -22.78 -9.00
CA GLY A 143 10.97 -22.32 -10.05
C GLY A 143 11.38 -21.02 -10.74
N TYR A 144 12.46 -20.36 -10.31
CA TYR A 144 12.97 -19.13 -10.90
C TYR A 144 14.36 -19.37 -11.52
N LYS A 145 14.62 -18.80 -12.70
CA LYS A 145 15.91 -18.91 -13.38
C LYS A 145 16.23 -17.66 -14.22
N ASN A 146 17.46 -17.15 -14.06
CA ASN A 146 17.98 -16.00 -14.82
C ASN A 146 17.06 -14.76 -14.68
N VAL A 147 16.63 -14.47 -13.47
CA VAL A 147 15.70 -13.37 -13.21
C VAL A 147 16.42 -12.03 -13.30
N LYS A 148 15.75 -11.07 -13.92
CA LYS A 148 16.10 -9.67 -13.99
C LYS A 148 14.90 -8.83 -13.58
N ALA A 149 15.16 -7.77 -12.83
CA ALA A 149 14.14 -6.83 -12.39
C ALA A 149 13.86 -5.76 -13.47
N ALA A 150 12.61 -5.32 -13.54
CA ALA A 150 12.15 -4.20 -14.34
C ALA A 150 11.23 -3.33 -13.50
N VAL A 151 11.77 -2.32 -12.86
CA VAL A 151 11.07 -1.47 -11.88
C VAL A 151 11.02 -0.04 -12.38
N ALA A 152 9.84 0.56 -12.39
CA ALA A 152 9.66 1.92 -12.88
C ALA A 152 8.49 2.64 -12.23
N GLN A 153 8.59 3.96 -12.22
CA GLN A 153 7.52 4.88 -11.89
C GLN A 153 7.19 5.74 -13.11
N TYR A 154 5.91 5.85 -13.40
CA TYR A 154 5.36 6.69 -14.47
C TYR A 154 4.44 7.75 -13.87
N SER A 155 4.39 8.92 -14.51
CA SER A 155 3.56 10.06 -14.11
C SER A 155 2.38 10.22 -15.06
N LEU A 156 1.19 10.50 -14.55
CA LEU A 156 0.00 10.73 -15.36
C LEU A 156 0.12 12.05 -16.14
N GLY A 157 0.29 11.94 -17.48
CA GLY A 157 0.52 13.09 -18.36
C GLY A 157 1.79 13.87 -18.02
N GLY A 158 2.85 13.18 -17.53
CA GLY A 158 4.11 13.80 -17.14
C GLY A 158 4.05 14.59 -15.82
N ASP A 159 2.97 14.50 -15.07
CA ASP A 159 2.75 15.27 -13.84
C ASP A 159 2.44 14.34 -12.67
N ASP A 160 3.43 14.09 -11.81
CA ASP A 160 3.33 13.25 -10.61
C ASP A 160 2.20 13.70 -9.67
N THR A 161 1.76 14.96 -9.84
CA THR A 161 0.74 15.54 -8.97
C THR A 161 -0.67 15.06 -9.33
N LYS A 162 -0.86 14.59 -10.52
CA LYS A 162 -2.15 14.08 -10.97
C LYS A 162 -2.32 12.60 -10.67
N GLY A 163 -1.19 11.88 -10.65
CA GLY A 163 -1.18 10.47 -10.34
C GLY A 163 0.11 9.80 -10.81
N THR A 164 0.31 8.59 -10.32
CA THR A 164 1.45 7.75 -10.65
C THR A 164 0.99 6.33 -10.97
N LEU A 165 1.73 5.69 -11.85
CA LEU A 165 1.63 4.26 -12.12
C LEU A 165 2.99 3.66 -11.76
N VAL A 166 2.99 2.69 -10.87
CA VAL A 166 4.19 1.97 -10.44
C VAL A 166 4.17 0.59 -11.01
N VAL A 167 5.27 0.19 -11.59
CA VAL A 167 5.48 -1.17 -12.07
C VAL A 167 6.65 -1.77 -11.30
N SER A 168 6.40 -2.89 -10.60
CA SER A 168 7.43 -3.72 -9.99
C SER A 168 7.41 -5.07 -10.68
N GLY A 169 8.32 -5.27 -11.61
CA GLY A 169 8.33 -6.43 -12.49
C GLY A 169 9.64 -7.20 -12.49
N MET A 170 9.55 -8.40 -13.04
CA MET A 170 10.70 -9.26 -13.29
C MET A 170 10.50 -10.07 -14.57
N TYR A 171 11.60 -10.43 -15.20
CA TYR A 171 11.59 -11.35 -16.34
C TYR A 171 12.71 -12.37 -16.22
N GLY A 172 12.49 -13.53 -16.79
CA GLY A 172 13.39 -14.67 -16.70
C GLY A 172 12.71 -15.94 -17.20
N ARG A 173 12.86 -17.03 -16.47
CA ARG A 173 12.20 -18.31 -16.78
C ARG A 173 11.51 -18.82 -15.51
N PHE A 174 10.20 -18.95 -15.57
CA PHE A 174 9.36 -19.28 -14.44
C PHE A 174 8.60 -20.59 -14.67
N LYS A 175 8.74 -21.57 -13.76
CA LYS A 175 8.01 -22.85 -13.85
C LYS A 175 6.54 -22.72 -13.49
N ASN A 176 6.21 -21.80 -12.60
CA ASN A 176 4.87 -21.61 -12.11
C ASN A 176 4.47 -20.13 -12.20
N PRO A 177 3.71 -19.75 -13.24
CA PRO A 177 3.19 -18.40 -13.43
C PRO A 177 2.32 -17.89 -12.27
N ASP A 178 1.49 -18.77 -11.67
CA ASP A 178 0.62 -18.40 -10.56
C ASP A 178 1.43 -17.97 -9.34
N ARG A 179 2.50 -18.72 -9.04
CA ARG A 179 3.41 -18.36 -7.96
C ARG A 179 4.15 -17.05 -8.18
N VAL A 180 4.46 -16.71 -9.43
CA VAL A 180 5.03 -15.39 -9.77
C VAL A 180 4.04 -14.28 -9.41
N ARG A 181 2.78 -14.46 -9.78
CA ARG A 181 1.69 -13.50 -9.52
C ARG A 181 1.44 -13.33 -8.03
N GLU A 182 1.25 -14.44 -7.31
CA GLU A 182 1.09 -14.47 -5.85
C GLU A 182 2.26 -13.76 -5.13
N SER A 183 3.52 -14.10 -5.48
CA SER A 183 4.68 -13.50 -4.82
C SER A 183 4.80 -12.00 -5.05
N LEU A 184 4.30 -11.48 -6.17
CA LEU A 184 4.30 -10.06 -6.47
C LEU A 184 3.25 -9.29 -5.65
N LEU A 185 2.08 -9.90 -5.41
CA LEU A 185 1.04 -9.32 -4.56
C LEU A 185 1.42 -9.40 -3.08
N ASP A 186 1.85 -10.58 -2.61
CA ASP A 186 2.35 -10.76 -1.24
C ASP A 186 3.41 -9.70 -0.89
N GLY A 187 4.38 -9.52 -1.77
CA GLY A 187 5.43 -8.53 -1.55
C GLY A 187 4.90 -7.09 -1.51
N ALA A 188 3.85 -6.77 -2.25
CA ALA A 188 3.22 -5.46 -2.18
C ALA A 188 2.44 -5.26 -0.87
N ALA A 189 1.83 -6.32 -0.35
CA ALA A 189 1.07 -6.30 0.91
C ALA A 189 1.97 -6.22 2.16
N GLU A 190 3.23 -6.70 2.09
CA GLU A 190 4.20 -6.67 3.20
C GLU A 190 4.75 -5.26 3.54
N GLY A 191 4.35 -4.22 2.81
CA GLY A 191 4.76 -2.85 3.06
C GLY A 191 4.39 -2.37 4.47
N GLU A 192 5.28 -1.57 5.11
CA GLU A 192 4.98 -0.93 6.40
C GLU A 192 3.65 -0.17 6.32
N ASP A 193 2.82 -0.30 7.34
CA ASP A 193 1.49 0.34 7.45
C ASP A 193 0.51 -0.06 6.34
N SER A 194 0.76 -1.15 5.61
CA SER A 194 -0.15 -1.70 4.60
C SER A 194 -1.10 -2.73 5.21
N GLN A 195 -2.35 -2.73 4.76
CA GLN A 195 -3.38 -3.69 5.14
C GLN A 195 -4.18 -4.09 3.90
N ILE A 196 -4.47 -5.38 3.75
CA ILE A 196 -5.36 -5.88 2.69
C ILE A 196 -6.79 -5.47 3.07
N ALA A 197 -7.39 -4.61 2.25
CA ALA A 197 -8.78 -4.18 2.39
C ALA A 197 -9.73 -5.03 1.56
N ILE A 198 -9.31 -5.42 0.35
CA ILE A 198 -10.01 -6.36 -0.52
C ILE A 198 -9.02 -7.45 -0.89
N SER A 199 -9.37 -8.69 -0.60
CA SER A 199 -8.56 -9.86 -0.94
C SER A 199 -8.46 -10.06 -2.45
N GLU A 200 -7.47 -10.82 -2.86
CA GLU A 200 -7.20 -11.19 -4.25
C GLU A 200 -8.42 -11.70 -5.00
N GLN A 201 -8.58 -11.21 -6.23
CA GLN A 201 -9.59 -11.63 -7.19
C GLN A 201 -8.95 -11.79 -8.56
N ASP A 202 -9.31 -12.87 -9.26
CA ASP A 202 -8.80 -13.18 -10.60
C ASP A 202 -9.67 -12.54 -11.69
N PHE A 203 -9.01 -11.93 -12.66
CA PHE A 203 -9.60 -11.29 -13.84
C PHE A 203 -8.98 -11.86 -15.12
N HIS A 204 -9.76 -11.82 -16.21
CA HIS A 204 -9.34 -12.24 -17.54
C HIS A 204 -9.63 -11.13 -18.54
N PRO A 205 -8.95 -9.97 -18.42
CA PRO A 205 -9.23 -8.83 -19.27
C PRO A 205 -8.83 -9.09 -20.72
N ASP A 206 -9.50 -8.44 -21.67
CA ASP A 206 -9.11 -8.43 -23.06
C ASP A 206 -7.67 -7.90 -23.19
N GLY A 207 -6.89 -8.48 -24.12
CA GLY A 207 -5.49 -8.09 -24.34
C GLY A 207 -4.47 -8.74 -23.39
N ALA A 208 -4.91 -9.55 -22.43
CA ALA A 208 -4.01 -10.33 -21.56
C ALA A 208 -3.51 -11.64 -22.24
N ASP A 209 -3.91 -11.96 -23.47
CA ASP A 209 -3.55 -13.18 -24.21
C ASP A 209 -3.79 -14.46 -23.40
N GLY A 210 -4.91 -14.52 -22.66
CA GLY A 210 -5.27 -15.65 -21.81
C GLY A 210 -4.50 -15.71 -20.47
N THR A 211 -3.67 -14.72 -20.17
CA THR A 211 -2.97 -14.62 -18.88
C THR A 211 -3.95 -14.11 -17.82
N THR A 212 -4.00 -14.78 -16.68
CA THR A 212 -4.77 -14.29 -15.51
C THR A 212 -4.10 -13.05 -14.92
N VAL A 213 -4.91 -12.06 -14.60
CA VAL A 213 -4.51 -10.89 -13.80
C VAL A 213 -5.21 -11.00 -12.46
N THR A 214 -4.46 -11.02 -11.36
CA THR A 214 -5.03 -11.02 -10.01
C THR A 214 -4.89 -9.64 -9.41
N CYS A 215 -5.97 -9.13 -8.84
CA CYS A 215 -6.02 -7.80 -8.24
C CYS A 215 -6.46 -7.87 -6.79
N GLU A 216 -5.93 -6.96 -5.97
CA GLU A 216 -6.33 -6.71 -4.59
C GLU A 216 -6.38 -5.21 -4.32
N VAL A 217 -6.96 -4.82 -3.19
CA VAL A 217 -6.90 -3.43 -2.73
C VAL A 217 -6.22 -3.39 -1.38
N LEU A 218 -5.15 -2.63 -1.32
CA LEU A 218 -4.48 -2.31 -0.07
C LEU A 218 -4.95 -0.96 0.46
N THR A 219 -4.91 -0.81 1.77
CA THR A 219 -4.93 0.51 2.41
C THR A 219 -3.61 0.75 3.10
N LYS A 220 -3.14 1.98 3.05
CA LYS A 220 -1.89 2.39 3.69
C LYS A 220 -2.10 3.60 4.57
N ASP A 221 -1.71 3.48 5.85
CA ASP A 221 -1.81 4.59 6.79
C ASP A 221 -0.63 5.55 6.61
N GLN A 222 -0.95 6.83 6.41
CA GLN A 222 0.05 7.89 6.30
C GLN A 222 -0.28 9.04 7.26
N GLY A 223 0.12 8.88 8.50
CA GLY A 223 -0.23 9.81 9.58
C GLY A 223 -1.75 9.87 9.75
N ASP A 224 -2.36 11.02 9.50
CA ASP A 224 -3.81 11.22 9.65
C ASP A 224 -4.61 10.84 8.38
N THR A 225 -3.97 10.29 7.34
CA THR A 225 -4.61 9.96 6.07
C THR A 225 -4.46 8.48 5.78
N LYS A 226 -5.57 7.83 5.42
CA LYS A 226 -5.58 6.47 4.91
C LYS A 226 -5.71 6.53 3.38
N LEU A 227 -4.80 5.86 2.69
CA LEU A 227 -4.78 5.81 1.24
C LEU A 227 -5.28 4.46 0.76
N THR A 228 -6.07 4.46 -0.30
CA THR A 228 -6.52 3.27 -1.00
C THR A 228 -5.64 3.04 -2.23
N VAL A 229 -5.11 1.84 -2.36
CA VAL A 229 -4.14 1.45 -3.40
C VAL A 229 -4.60 0.17 -4.09
N PRO A 230 -5.23 0.25 -5.26
CA PRO A 230 -5.46 -0.94 -6.07
C PRO A 230 -4.14 -1.43 -6.67
N ILE A 231 -3.89 -2.73 -6.57
CA ILE A 231 -2.73 -3.40 -7.13
C ILE A 231 -3.21 -4.63 -7.90
N CYS A 232 -2.68 -4.79 -9.10
CA CYS A 232 -2.91 -5.98 -9.91
C CYS A 232 -1.59 -6.58 -10.35
N ALA A 233 -1.52 -7.89 -10.47
CA ALA A 233 -0.32 -8.58 -10.95
C ALA A 233 -0.66 -9.58 -12.05
N TRP A 234 0.30 -9.76 -12.97
CA TRP A 234 0.31 -10.89 -13.89
C TRP A 234 1.55 -11.74 -13.69
N GLY A 235 1.48 -13.00 -14.12
CA GLY A 235 2.62 -13.88 -14.26
C GLY A 235 2.45 -14.75 -15.48
N ASP A 236 3.53 -14.94 -16.26
CA ASP A 236 3.62 -15.93 -17.33
C ASP A 236 4.96 -16.68 -17.23
N GLY A 237 5.27 -17.55 -18.18
CA GLY A 237 6.50 -18.34 -18.15
C GLY A 237 7.79 -17.53 -18.23
N ASN A 238 7.75 -16.27 -18.65
CA ASN A 238 8.93 -15.41 -18.80
C ASN A 238 8.84 -14.06 -18.11
N THR A 239 7.64 -13.54 -17.86
CA THR A 239 7.43 -12.19 -17.33
C THR A 239 6.41 -12.18 -16.22
N GLY A 240 6.56 -11.25 -15.29
CA GLY A 240 5.57 -10.93 -14.29
C GLY A 240 5.79 -9.54 -13.74
N ALA A 241 4.71 -8.85 -13.39
CA ALA A 241 4.81 -7.60 -12.66
C ALA A 241 3.54 -7.30 -11.86
N ALA A 242 3.72 -6.60 -10.76
CA ALA A 242 2.68 -5.89 -10.05
C ALA A 242 2.59 -4.45 -10.57
N VAL A 243 1.37 -3.96 -10.74
CA VAL A 243 1.04 -2.63 -11.22
C VAL A 243 0.11 -1.97 -10.23
N ALA A 244 0.51 -0.81 -9.72
CA ALA A 244 -0.30 0.02 -8.84
C ALA A 244 -0.59 1.37 -9.52
N GLU A 245 -1.86 1.72 -9.69
CA GLU A 245 -2.28 3.02 -10.22
C GLU A 245 -2.80 3.89 -9.08
N LEU A 246 -2.05 4.93 -8.72
CA LEU A 246 -2.41 5.90 -7.70
C LEU A 246 -2.74 7.24 -8.35
N THR A 247 -4.00 7.66 -8.25
CA THR A 247 -4.44 9.01 -8.59
C THR A 247 -5.01 9.70 -7.35
N THR A 248 -5.22 11.00 -7.40
CA THR A 248 -5.88 11.71 -6.30
C THR A 248 -7.30 11.18 -6.04
N ALA A 249 -7.95 10.66 -7.05
CA ALA A 249 -9.28 10.04 -6.93
C ALA A 249 -9.17 8.66 -6.24
N THR A 250 -8.37 7.73 -6.77
CA THR A 250 -8.25 6.37 -6.21
C THR A 250 -7.73 6.39 -4.77
N ALA A 251 -6.78 7.28 -4.46
CA ALA A 251 -6.19 7.37 -3.13
C ALA A 251 -7.18 7.70 -1.99
N THR A 252 -8.31 8.31 -2.31
CA THR A 252 -9.34 8.71 -1.33
C THR A 252 -10.68 7.97 -1.50
N THR A 253 -10.75 7.05 -2.45
CA THR A 253 -11.95 6.24 -2.70
C THR A 253 -12.07 5.14 -1.64
N ASP A 254 -13.30 4.81 -1.23
CA ASP A 254 -13.54 3.64 -0.38
C ASP A 254 -13.02 2.39 -1.09
N PRO A 255 -12.26 1.51 -0.41
CA PRO A 255 -11.78 0.28 -1.00
C PRO A 255 -12.85 -0.56 -1.72
N LEU A 256 -14.08 -0.56 -1.22
CA LEU A 256 -15.20 -1.30 -1.82
C LEU A 256 -15.74 -0.67 -3.11
N GLU A 257 -15.39 0.58 -3.39
CA GLU A 257 -15.81 1.31 -4.59
C GLU A 257 -14.73 1.31 -5.68
N ILE A 258 -13.60 0.65 -5.44
CA ILE A 258 -12.52 0.51 -6.43
C ILE A 258 -12.97 -0.42 -7.57
N ASP A 259 -12.86 0.08 -8.79
CA ASP A 259 -13.12 -0.68 -10.02
C ASP A 259 -11.92 -1.57 -10.37
N LEU A 260 -11.95 -2.82 -9.89
CA LEU A 260 -10.88 -3.80 -10.13
C LEU A 260 -10.88 -4.33 -11.57
N ASP A 261 -12.01 -4.36 -12.28
CA ASP A 261 -12.05 -4.72 -13.70
C ASP A 261 -11.23 -3.72 -14.53
N LYS A 262 -11.39 -2.43 -14.24
CA LYS A 262 -10.61 -1.37 -14.87
C LYS A 262 -9.12 -1.45 -14.50
N ALA A 263 -8.79 -1.75 -13.26
CA ALA A 263 -7.40 -1.91 -12.81
C ALA A 263 -6.75 -3.12 -13.51
N ALA A 264 -7.47 -4.24 -13.64
CA ALA A 264 -7.04 -5.43 -14.36
C ALA A 264 -6.81 -5.13 -15.86
N ALA A 265 -7.75 -4.40 -16.50
CA ALA A 265 -7.59 -4.00 -17.91
C ALA A 265 -6.37 -3.08 -18.12
N THR A 266 -6.13 -2.12 -17.22
CA THR A 266 -4.93 -1.28 -17.23
C THR A 266 -3.65 -2.15 -17.12
N THR A 267 -3.65 -3.13 -16.23
CA THR A 267 -2.52 -4.04 -16.03
C THR A 267 -2.25 -4.92 -17.25
N ALA A 268 -3.29 -5.43 -17.90
CA ALA A 268 -3.15 -6.16 -19.17
C ALA A 268 -2.53 -5.30 -20.28
N GLN A 269 -2.94 -4.03 -20.36
CA GLN A 269 -2.37 -3.09 -21.32
C GLN A 269 -0.89 -2.80 -21.01
N VAL A 270 -0.55 -2.55 -19.73
CA VAL A 270 0.86 -2.41 -19.31
C VAL A 270 1.68 -3.63 -19.71
N ARG A 271 1.17 -4.84 -19.48
CA ARG A 271 1.82 -6.08 -19.91
C ARG A 271 2.08 -6.09 -21.41
N ALA A 272 1.07 -5.80 -22.23
CA ALA A 272 1.18 -5.81 -23.68
C ALA A 272 2.23 -4.79 -24.19
N GLU A 273 2.32 -3.63 -23.56
CA GLU A 273 3.26 -2.57 -23.95
C GLU A 273 4.70 -2.83 -23.48
N MET A 274 4.88 -3.50 -22.33
CA MET A 274 6.21 -3.77 -21.75
C MET A 274 6.82 -5.09 -22.23
N ARG A 275 6.02 -6.12 -22.49
CA ARG A 275 6.47 -7.46 -22.87
C ARG A 275 7.02 -7.45 -24.29
N LYS A 276 8.30 -7.82 -24.45
CA LYS A 276 9.00 -7.81 -25.75
C LYS A 276 9.64 -9.17 -26.03
N PRO A 277 9.53 -9.67 -27.27
CA PRO A 277 10.22 -10.90 -27.64
C PRO A 277 11.74 -10.70 -27.59
N ILE A 278 12.44 -11.68 -27.05
CA ILE A 278 13.90 -11.77 -27.07
C ILE A 278 14.31 -12.24 -28.47
N ARG A 279 15.15 -11.48 -29.15
CA ARG A 279 15.66 -11.80 -30.50
C ARG A 279 16.93 -12.65 -30.42
#